data_bcec4817403e5ca9fc05ddfd59975e3c
#
_entry.id   bcec4817403e5ca9fc05ddfd59975e3c
#
_cell.length_a   1.000
_cell.length_b   1.000
_cell.length_c   1.000
_cell.angle_alpha   90.00
_cell.angle_beta   90.00
_cell.angle_gamma   90.00
#
_symmetry.space_group_name_H-M   'P 1'
#
loop_
_entity.id
_entity.type
_entity.pdbx_description
1 polymer ?
#
loop_
_entity_poly.entity_id
_entity_poly.type
_entity_poly.pdbx_seq_one_letter_code
_entity_poly.pdbx_strand_id
1 'polypeptide(L)'
;MRWLTLYARSRQIPLAVAAAVLTTFTVWSISDPPNPRIAALALIATIAVLSTGLTGQDPHLDRTAALRWLPRKAAHVLFIAITAAALLLAFTTDLAPTAVVLRDSAGLTGLAALAATTIGGTYAWAPPTAWFAVAAFIPPTDDTATTVTTWMFQPANTPAATWTAVVLAVAGTTAYAVRR
;
A
#
# COMPACT_ATOMS: atom_id res chain seq x y z
N MET A 1 -10.41 -26.25 1.70
CA MET A 1 -9.84 -25.45 0.58
C MET A 1 -10.86 -24.58 -0.19
N ARG A 2 -12.09 -25.03 -0.40
CA ARG A 2 -13.16 -24.26 -1.08
C ARG A 2 -13.42 -22.85 -0.48
N TRP A 3 -13.24 -22.69 0.81
CA TRP A 3 -13.52 -21.44 1.51
C TRP A 3 -12.52 -20.32 1.19
N LEU A 4 -11.23 -20.64 1.06
CA LEU A 4 -10.19 -19.67 0.66
C LEU A 4 -10.39 -19.17 -0.77
N THR A 5 -10.80 -20.06 -1.68
CA THR A 5 -11.11 -19.67 -3.07
C THR A 5 -12.35 -18.78 -3.17
N LEU A 6 -13.37 -19.04 -2.35
CA LEU A 6 -14.55 -18.18 -2.30
C LEU A 6 -14.23 -16.80 -1.71
N TYR A 7 -13.43 -16.77 -0.64
CA TYR A 7 -12.95 -15.51 -0.06
C TYR A 7 -12.11 -14.70 -1.05
N ALA A 8 -11.17 -15.34 -1.75
CA ALA A 8 -10.35 -14.67 -2.75
C ALA A 8 -11.21 -14.11 -3.92
N ARG A 9 -12.21 -14.86 -4.37
CA ARG A 9 -13.14 -14.41 -5.42
C ARG A 9 -14.06 -13.29 -4.95
N SER A 10 -14.58 -13.35 -3.73
CA SER A 10 -15.44 -12.30 -3.18
C SER A 10 -14.74 -10.97 -3.00
N ARG A 11 -13.42 -10.99 -2.81
CA ARG A 11 -12.56 -9.79 -2.70
C ARG A 11 -11.89 -9.40 -4.01
N GLN A 12 -12.23 -10.06 -5.13
CA GLN A 12 -11.63 -9.82 -6.46
C GLN A 12 -10.09 -9.90 -6.47
N ILE A 13 -9.50 -10.64 -5.51
CA ILE A 13 -8.05 -10.74 -5.36
C ILE A 13 -7.35 -11.18 -6.66
N PRO A 14 -7.82 -12.20 -7.42
CA PRO A 14 -7.15 -12.61 -8.64
C PRO A 14 -7.10 -11.50 -9.70
N LEU A 15 -8.21 -10.75 -9.84
CA LEU A 15 -8.28 -9.63 -10.78
C LEU A 15 -7.39 -8.46 -10.34
N ALA A 16 -7.40 -8.14 -9.04
CA ALA A 16 -6.57 -7.10 -8.48
C ALA A 16 -5.07 -7.43 -8.63
N VAL A 17 -4.67 -8.68 -8.39
CA VAL A 17 -3.27 -9.12 -8.58
C VAL A 17 -2.89 -9.05 -10.06
N ALA A 18 -3.74 -9.53 -10.98
CA ALA A 18 -3.47 -9.42 -12.42
C ALA A 18 -3.32 -7.96 -12.87
N ALA A 19 -4.20 -7.08 -12.41
CA ALA A 19 -4.10 -5.65 -12.71
C ALA A 19 -2.85 -5.03 -12.09
N ALA A 20 -2.46 -5.41 -10.86
CA ALA A 20 -1.24 -4.97 -10.21
C ALA A 20 0.02 -5.39 -10.98
N VAL A 21 0.07 -6.64 -11.48
CA VAL A 21 1.15 -7.13 -12.34
C VAL A 21 1.26 -6.29 -13.60
N LEU A 22 0.14 -6.06 -14.29
CA LEU A 22 0.11 -5.24 -15.51
C LEU A 22 0.58 -3.81 -15.23
N THR A 23 0.10 -3.21 -14.14
CA THR A 23 0.50 -1.84 -13.75
C THR A 23 2.00 -1.75 -13.46
N THR A 24 2.54 -2.69 -12.67
CA THR A 24 3.97 -2.72 -12.35
C THR A 24 4.81 -2.94 -13.61
N PHE A 25 4.39 -3.86 -14.47
CA PHE A 25 5.06 -4.13 -15.75
C PHE A 25 5.04 -2.90 -16.67
N THR A 26 3.90 -2.20 -16.77
CA THR A 26 3.78 -0.98 -17.60
C THR A 26 4.72 0.11 -17.08
N VAL A 27 4.73 0.36 -15.76
CA VAL A 27 5.63 1.35 -15.19
C VAL A 27 7.09 0.96 -15.42
N TRP A 28 7.45 -0.31 -15.26
CA TRP A 28 8.79 -0.80 -15.54
C TRP A 28 9.19 -0.57 -17.00
N SER A 29 8.32 -0.88 -17.96
CA SER A 29 8.62 -0.79 -19.39
C SER A 29 8.86 0.64 -19.91
N ILE A 30 8.38 1.67 -19.16
CA ILE A 30 8.57 3.09 -19.50
C ILE A 30 9.63 3.77 -18.63
N SER A 31 10.24 3.03 -17.68
CA SER A 31 11.17 3.58 -16.69
C SER A 31 12.61 3.41 -17.17
N ASP A 32 13.20 4.48 -17.66
CA ASP A 32 14.63 4.58 -17.98
C ASP A 32 15.07 6.04 -17.82
N PRO A 33 15.98 6.41 -16.93
CA PRO A 33 16.81 5.65 -15.98
C PRO A 33 16.11 5.36 -14.61
N PRO A 34 16.78 4.63 -13.68
CA PRO A 34 16.28 4.38 -12.32
C PRO A 34 15.95 5.68 -11.58
N ASN A 35 14.71 5.78 -11.06
CA ASN A 35 14.25 6.97 -10.37
C ASN A 35 13.36 6.60 -9.17
N PRO A 36 13.71 7.01 -7.92
CA PRO A 36 12.91 6.72 -6.72
C PRO A 36 11.45 7.19 -6.83
N ARG A 37 11.18 8.26 -7.56
CA ARG A 37 9.82 8.75 -7.77
C ARG A 37 9.00 7.77 -8.62
N ILE A 38 9.63 7.13 -9.61
CA ILE A 38 8.98 6.13 -10.45
C ILE A 38 8.73 4.85 -9.63
N ALA A 39 9.67 4.44 -8.78
CA ALA A 39 9.46 3.33 -7.86
C ALA A 39 8.29 3.58 -6.90
N ALA A 40 8.20 4.76 -6.30
CA ALA A 40 7.09 5.15 -5.45
C ALA A 40 5.75 5.21 -6.22
N LEU A 41 5.75 5.73 -7.45
CA LEU A 41 4.57 5.74 -8.31
C LEU A 41 4.09 4.33 -8.64
N ALA A 42 5.01 3.42 -8.96
CA ALA A 42 4.70 2.01 -9.21
C ALA A 42 4.07 1.34 -7.98
N LEU A 43 4.63 1.58 -6.78
CA LEU A 43 4.07 1.09 -5.53
C LEU A 43 2.65 1.62 -5.29
N ILE A 44 2.45 2.93 -5.45
CA ILE A 44 1.15 3.57 -5.23
C ILE A 44 0.12 3.01 -6.21
N ALA A 45 0.45 2.92 -7.49
CA ALA A 45 -0.45 2.38 -8.49
C ALA A 45 -0.82 0.91 -8.20
N THR A 46 0.17 0.10 -7.81
CA THR A 46 -0.03 -1.28 -7.39
C THR A 46 -0.91 -1.39 -6.14
N ILE A 47 -0.62 -0.58 -5.11
CA ILE A 47 -1.40 -0.55 -3.87
C ILE A 47 -2.82 -0.01 -4.12
N ALA A 48 -2.98 0.98 -5.00
CA ALA A 48 -4.30 1.51 -5.37
C ALA A 48 -5.19 0.40 -5.94
N VAL A 49 -4.66 -0.42 -6.85
CA VAL A 49 -5.37 -1.57 -7.41
C VAL A 49 -5.68 -2.62 -6.34
N LEU A 50 -4.70 -3.00 -5.52
CA LEU A 50 -4.87 -4.01 -4.48
C LEU A 50 -5.80 -3.54 -3.35
N SER A 51 -5.85 -2.22 -3.08
CA SER A 51 -6.71 -1.63 -2.05
C SER A 51 -8.20 -1.73 -2.35
N THR A 52 -8.60 -2.03 -3.60
CA THR A 52 -10.00 -2.33 -3.94
C THR A 52 -10.54 -3.51 -3.12
N GLY A 53 -9.69 -4.45 -2.72
CA GLY A 53 -10.03 -5.55 -1.81
C GLY A 53 -10.30 -5.14 -0.35
N LEU A 54 -10.00 -3.90 0.05
CA LEU A 54 -10.31 -3.37 1.38
C LEU A 54 -11.80 -3.00 1.54
N THR A 55 -12.55 -2.93 0.44
CA THR A 55 -14.01 -2.79 0.49
C THR A 55 -14.63 -4.10 0.98
N GLY A 56 -15.37 -4.06 2.10
CA GLY A 56 -16.29 -5.15 2.49
C GLY A 56 -17.52 -5.09 1.59
N GLN A 57 -17.92 -6.22 0.98
CA GLN A 57 -19.13 -6.26 0.14
C GLN A 57 -20.41 -6.05 0.95
N ASP A 58 -20.41 -6.43 2.24
CA ASP A 58 -21.55 -6.22 3.12
C ASP A 58 -21.12 -6.07 4.59
N PRO A 59 -21.10 -4.83 5.13
CA PRO A 59 -20.76 -4.59 6.54
C PRO A 59 -21.74 -5.23 7.53
N HIS A 60 -22.97 -5.54 7.12
CA HIS A 60 -23.98 -6.16 7.98
C HIS A 60 -23.73 -7.64 8.15
N LEU A 61 -23.27 -8.34 7.12
CA LEU A 61 -22.91 -9.76 7.20
C LEU A 61 -21.63 -9.96 8.03
N ASP A 62 -20.69 -9.03 7.97
CA ASP A 62 -19.46 -9.08 8.78
C ASP A 62 -19.74 -9.00 10.29
N ARG A 63 -20.83 -8.35 10.71
CA ARG A 63 -21.21 -8.20 12.11
C ARG A 63 -21.88 -9.44 12.72
N THR A 64 -22.49 -10.29 11.92
CA THR A 64 -23.23 -11.48 12.38
C THR A 64 -22.38 -12.74 12.41
N ALA A 65 -21.22 -12.74 11.79
CA ALA A 65 -20.36 -13.91 11.76
C ALA A 65 -19.59 -14.10 13.07
N ALA A 66 -19.68 -15.28 13.67
CA ALA A 66 -18.97 -15.67 14.90
C ALA A 66 -17.44 -15.84 14.74
N LEU A 67 -16.83 -15.20 13.74
CA LEU A 67 -15.45 -15.34 13.36
C LEU A 67 -14.60 -14.16 13.88
N ARG A 68 -13.37 -14.47 14.33
CA ARG A 68 -12.40 -13.42 14.70
C ARG A 68 -11.89 -12.72 13.43
N TRP A 69 -12.51 -11.59 13.08
CA TRP A 69 -12.17 -10.81 11.88
C TRP A 69 -10.85 -10.06 11.96
N LEU A 70 -10.42 -9.69 13.18
CA LEU A 70 -9.22 -8.89 13.41
C LEU A 70 -7.96 -9.48 12.76
N PRO A 71 -7.56 -10.75 12.99
CA PRO A 71 -6.37 -11.30 12.36
C PRO A 71 -6.49 -11.41 10.84
N ARG A 72 -7.70 -11.61 10.32
CA ARG A 72 -7.93 -11.71 8.86
C ARG A 72 -7.80 -10.38 8.17
N LYS A 73 -8.32 -9.31 8.77
CA LYS A 73 -8.20 -7.96 8.27
C LYS A 73 -6.73 -7.51 8.28
N ALA A 74 -6.01 -7.77 9.38
CA ALA A 74 -4.58 -7.49 9.47
C ALA A 74 -3.77 -8.30 8.43
N ALA A 75 -4.07 -9.60 8.29
CA ALA A 75 -3.43 -10.45 7.28
C ALA A 75 -3.70 -9.97 5.85
N HIS A 76 -4.88 -9.40 5.55
CA HIS A 76 -5.20 -8.85 4.24
C HIS A 76 -4.37 -7.58 3.94
N VAL A 77 -4.22 -6.68 4.91
CA VAL A 77 -3.34 -5.50 4.78
C VAL A 77 -1.89 -5.93 4.55
N LEU A 78 -1.42 -6.89 5.33
CA LEU A 78 -0.07 -7.45 5.17
C LEU A 78 0.12 -8.11 3.79
N PHE A 79 -0.89 -8.83 3.31
CA PHE A 79 -0.88 -9.43 1.98
C PHE A 79 -0.72 -8.37 0.88
N ILE A 80 -1.43 -7.24 0.97
CA ILE A 80 -1.30 -6.12 0.02
C ILE A 80 0.15 -5.59 0.03
N ALA A 81 0.70 -5.31 1.22
CA ALA A 81 2.06 -4.79 1.35
C ALA A 81 3.12 -5.74 0.78
N ILE A 82 3.03 -7.04 1.12
CA ILE A 82 3.96 -8.06 0.64
C ILE A 82 3.83 -8.22 -0.88
N THR A 83 2.61 -8.25 -1.43
CA THR A 83 2.38 -8.42 -2.86
C THR A 83 2.92 -7.22 -3.63
N ALA A 84 2.68 -6.00 -3.17
CA ALA A 84 3.20 -4.79 -3.79
C ALA A 84 4.75 -4.76 -3.79
N ALA A 85 5.37 -5.07 -2.65
CA ALA A 85 6.82 -5.16 -2.54
C ALA A 85 7.40 -6.26 -3.46
N ALA A 86 6.81 -7.46 -3.43
CA ALA A 86 7.27 -8.59 -4.23
C ALA A 86 7.18 -8.32 -5.74
N LEU A 87 6.09 -7.72 -6.20
CA LEU A 87 5.92 -7.35 -7.60
C LEU A 87 6.98 -6.32 -8.02
N LEU A 88 7.18 -5.27 -7.23
CA LEU A 88 8.19 -4.28 -7.55
C LEU A 88 9.60 -4.90 -7.58
N LEU A 89 9.96 -5.68 -6.57
CA LEU A 89 11.27 -6.33 -6.51
C LEU A 89 11.47 -7.38 -7.61
N ALA A 90 10.42 -8.04 -8.07
CA ALA A 90 10.51 -9.03 -9.15
C ALA A 90 10.77 -8.40 -10.53
N PHE A 91 10.20 -7.22 -10.79
CA PHE A 91 10.32 -6.55 -12.09
C PHE A 91 11.35 -5.44 -12.12
N THR A 92 11.76 -4.90 -10.96
CA THR A 92 12.49 -3.62 -10.89
C THR A 92 13.57 -3.60 -9.82
N THR A 93 14.44 -4.64 -9.80
CA THR A 93 15.54 -4.73 -8.82
C THR A 93 16.46 -3.51 -8.79
N ASP A 94 16.53 -2.77 -9.90
CA ASP A 94 17.44 -1.63 -10.05
C ASP A 94 16.77 -0.26 -9.80
N LEU A 95 15.44 -0.18 -9.68
CA LEU A 95 14.74 1.11 -9.50
C LEU A 95 14.91 1.69 -8.10
N ALA A 96 14.96 0.87 -7.07
CA ALA A 96 15.15 1.31 -5.69
C ALA A 96 15.73 0.18 -4.82
N PRO A 97 16.50 0.54 -3.76
CA PRO A 97 17.01 -0.43 -2.78
C PRO A 97 15.86 -1.22 -2.13
N THR A 98 16.06 -2.51 -1.90
CA THR A 98 15.06 -3.40 -1.26
C THR A 98 14.50 -2.82 0.04
N ALA A 99 15.34 -2.20 0.88
CA ALA A 99 14.91 -1.60 2.14
C ALA A 99 13.92 -0.44 1.93
N VAL A 100 14.09 0.37 0.88
CA VAL A 100 13.16 1.44 0.50
C VAL A 100 11.83 0.83 0.05
N VAL A 101 11.87 -0.17 -0.83
CA VAL A 101 10.67 -0.84 -1.34
C VAL A 101 9.84 -1.44 -0.20
N LEU A 102 10.47 -2.13 0.74
CA LEU A 102 9.80 -2.72 1.89
C LEU A 102 9.21 -1.65 2.83
N ARG A 103 9.98 -0.60 3.12
CA ARG A 103 9.53 0.52 3.93
C ARG A 103 8.31 1.20 3.31
N ASP A 104 8.40 1.55 2.04
CA ASP A 104 7.39 2.33 1.34
C ASP A 104 6.13 1.50 1.08
N SER A 105 6.26 0.21 0.75
CA SER A 105 5.11 -0.68 0.61
C SER A 105 4.33 -0.81 1.92
N ALA A 106 5.01 -0.94 3.05
CA ALA A 106 4.37 -1.02 4.36
C ALA A 106 3.66 0.30 4.73
N GLY A 107 4.34 1.44 4.58
CA GLY A 107 3.78 2.75 4.91
C GLY A 107 2.60 3.15 4.04
N LEU A 108 2.72 2.98 2.71
CA LEU A 108 1.66 3.32 1.76
C LEU A 108 0.44 2.41 1.92
N THR A 109 0.65 1.11 2.16
CA THR A 109 -0.46 0.19 2.44
C THR A 109 -1.14 0.52 3.78
N GLY A 110 -0.37 0.89 4.81
CA GLY A 110 -0.91 1.39 6.07
C GLY A 110 -1.76 2.64 5.87
N LEU A 111 -1.30 3.58 5.07
CA LEU A 111 -2.06 4.79 4.74
C LEU A 111 -3.36 4.46 3.98
N ALA A 112 -3.33 3.52 3.03
CA ALA A 112 -4.53 3.03 2.34
C ALA A 112 -5.51 2.34 3.30
N ALA A 113 -5.00 1.54 4.25
CA ALA A 113 -5.82 0.90 5.27
C ALA A 113 -6.46 1.92 6.22
N LEU A 114 -5.72 2.98 6.61
CA LEU A 114 -6.26 4.09 7.39
C LEU A 114 -7.37 4.83 6.62
N ALA A 115 -7.13 5.12 5.35
CA ALA A 115 -8.12 5.73 4.46
C ALA A 115 -9.39 4.87 4.35
N ALA A 116 -9.25 3.55 4.21
CA ALA A 116 -10.38 2.63 4.18
C ALA A 116 -11.25 2.73 5.44
N THR A 117 -10.67 3.09 6.58
CA THR A 117 -11.43 3.26 7.83
C THR A 117 -12.11 4.61 7.96
N THR A 118 -11.56 5.66 7.39
CA THR A 118 -12.04 7.04 7.55
C THR A 118 -12.99 7.47 6.44
N ILE A 119 -12.60 7.27 5.18
CA ILE A 119 -13.36 7.70 4.01
C ILE A 119 -14.00 6.54 3.22
N GLY A 120 -13.74 5.30 3.66
CA GLY A 120 -14.30 4.08 3.03
C GLY A 120 -13.33 3.41 2.06
N GLY A 121 -13.49 2.08 1.94
CA GLY A 121 -12.56 1.24 1.16
C GLY A 121 -12.52 1.58 -0.33
N THR A 122 -13.61 2.10 -0.90
CA THR A 122 -13.66 2.53 -2.31
C THR A 122 -12.66 3.65 -2.61
N TYR A 123 -12.37 4.51 -1.63
CA TYR A 123 -11.45 5.64 -1.77
C TYR A 123 -10.11 5.39 -1.06
N ALA A 124 -9.81 4.16 -0.67
CA ALA A 124 -8.57 3.81 0.04
C ALA A 124 -7.30 4.18 -0.71
N TRP A 125 -7.35 4.23 -2.03
CA TRP A 125 -6.25 4.63 -2.92
C TRP A 125 -5.96 6.14 -2.90
N ALA A 126 -6.95 6.97 -2.57
CA ALA A 126 -6.85 8.42 -2.74
C ALA A 126 -5.81 9.10 -1.82
N PRO A 127 -5.72 8.85 -0.50
CA PRO A 127 -4.71 9.47 0.34
C PRO A 127 -3.26 9.11 -0.02
N PRO A 128 -2.88 7.84 -0.34
CA PRO A 128 -1.54 7.56 -0.85
C PRO A 128 -1.21 8.34 -2.11
N THR A 129 -2.15 8.42 -3.05
CA THR A 129 -1.96 9.14 -4.31
C THR A 129 -1.86 10.65 -4.09
N ALA A 130 -2.71 11.22 -3.24
CA ALA A 130 -2.68 12.64 -2.90
C ALA A 130 -1.38 13.02 -2.17
N TRP A 131 -0.92 12.18 -1.24
CA TRP A 131 0.35 12.42 -0.54
C TRP A 131 1.53 12.41 -1.53
N PHE A 132 1.57 11.44 -2.43
CA PHE A 132 2.58 11.39 -3.48
C PHE A 132 2.55 12.66 -4.35
N ALA A 133 1.36 13.07 -4.78
CA ALA A 133 1.20 14.28 -5.60
C ALA A 133 1.75 15.52 -4.88
N VAL A 134 1.45 15.70 -3.61
CA VAL A 134 2.00 16.79 -2.80
C VAL A 134 3.52 16.66 -2.67
N ALA A 135 4.02 15.49 -2.28
CA ALA A 135 5.44 15.24 -2.08
C ALA A 135 6.28 15.46 -3.35
N ALA A 136 5.71 15.15 -4.53
CA ALA A 136 6.41 15.29 -5.81
C ALA A 136 6.74 16.75 -6.19
N PHE A 137 5.97 17.72 -5.67
CA PHE A 137 6.19 19.14 -5.92
C PHE A 137 7.01 19.85 -4.83
N ILE A 138 7.31 19.16 -3.73
CA ILE A 138 8.12 19.76 -2.65
C ILE A 138 9.61 19.63 -3.03
N PRO A 139 10.36 20.75 -3.04
CA PRO A 139 11.80 20.71 -3.26
C PRO A 139 12.50 20.00 -2.08
N PRO A 140 13.58 19.26 -2.34
CA PRO A 140 14.35 18.64 -1.28
C PRO A 140 15.00 19.71 -0.39
N THR A 141 14.72 19.65 0.91
CA THR A 141 15.35 20.48 1.94
C THR A 141 15.73 19.57 3.11
N ASP A 142 16.68 20.03 3.94
CA ASP A 142 17.20 19.24 5.07
C ASP A 142 16.33 19.34 6.33
N ASP A 143 15.16 19.98 6.25
CA ASP A 143 14.28 20.08 7.40
C ASP A 143 13.45 18.80 7.65
N THR A 144 13.10 18.56 8.91
CA THR A 144 12.36 17.37 9.33
C THR A 144 10.94 17.32 8.72
N ALA A 145 10.28 18.46 8.58
CA ALA A 145 8.91 18.50 8.05
C ALA A 145 8.90 18.10 6.57
N THR A 146 9.86 18.59 5.78
CA THR A 146 10.04 18.18 4.38
C THR A 146 10.42 16.70 4.30
N THR A 147 11.32 16.22 5.16
CA THR A 147 11.72 14.80 5.20
C THR A 147 10.52 13.90 5.49
N VAL A 148 9.66 14.27 6.44
CA VAL A 148 8.42 13.53 6.75
C VAL A 148 7.42 13.59 5.60
N THR A 149 7.29 14.72 4.93
CA THR A 149 6.34 14.86 3.82
C THR A 149 6.80 14.08 2.58
N THR A 150 8.11 14.06 2.32
CA THR A 150 8.71 13.38 1.18
C THR A 150 9.29 12.00 1.53
N TRP A 151 8.84 11.38 2.61
CA TRP A 151 9.42 10.17 3.19
C TRP A 151 9.62 9.03 2.17
N MET A 152 8.72 8.91 1.20
CA MET A 152 8.77 7.87 0.17
C MET A 152 9.89 8.10 -0.87
N PHE A 153 10.49 9.29 -0.92
CA PHE A 153 11.61 9.58 -1.81
C PHE A 153 12.97 9.59 -1.08
N GLN A 154 12.94 9.39 0.24
CA GLN A 154 14.12 9.45 1.08
C GLN A 154 14.94 8.16 1.00
N PRO A 155 16.28 8.24 1.14
CA PRO A 155 17.15 7.07 1.23
C PRO A 155 16.75 6.11 2.35
N ALA A 156 17.19 4.85 2.25
CA ALA A 156 16.85 3.79 3.19
C ALA A 156 17.30 4.09 4.64
N ASN A 157 18.40 4.83 4.81
CA ASN A 157 19.00 5.16 6.08
C ASN A 157 18.43 6.42 6.75
N THR A 158 17.32 6.99 6.25
CA THR A 158 16.70 8.18 6.83
C THR A 158 15.74 7.79 7.97
N PRO A 159 16.07 8.07 9.25
CA PRO A 159 15.24 7.62 10.38
C PRO A 159 13.83 8.19 10.36
N ALA A 160 13.69 9.50 10.07
CA ALA A 160 12.40 10.16 10.04
C ALA A 160 11.44 9.52 9.00
N ALA A 161 11.95 9.18 7.81
CA ALA A 161 11.17 8.49 6.79
C ALA A 161 10.76 7.07 7.24
N THR A 162 11.66 6.34 7.88
CA THR A 162 11.37 5.01 8.41
C THR A 162 10.30 5.06 9.50
N TRP A 163 10.42 5.98 10.45
CA TRP A 163 9.40 6.16 11.50
C TRP A 163 8.05 6.57 10.92
N THR A 164 8.02 7.46 9.93
CA THR A 164 6.76 7.81 9.24
C THR A 164 6.09 6.59 8.64
N ALA A 165 6.84 5.76 7.90
CA ALA A 165 6.31 4.53 7.33
C ALA A 165 5.81 3.54 8.39
N VAL A 166 6.56 3.34 9.48
CA VAL A 166 6.18 2.44 10.59
C VAL A 166 4.90 2.93 11.27
N VAL A 167 4.81 4.23 11.57
CA VAL A 167 3.61 4.82 12.20
C VAL A 167 2.39 4.64 11.30
N LEU A 168 2.50 4.92 10.01
CA LEU A 168 1.42 4.72 9.06
C LEU A 168 1.02 3.24 8.95
N ALA A 169 1.99 2.33 8.85
CA ALA A 169 1.74 0.89 8.76
C ALA A 169 1.01 0.37 10.02
N VAL A 170 1.50 0.71 11.20
CA VAL A 170 0.92 0.26 12.47
C VAL A 170 -0.45 0.88 12.70
N ALA A 171 -0.57 2.21 12.59
CA ALA A 171 -1.82 2.92 12.80
C ALA A 171 -2.91 2.48 11.81
N GLY A 172 -2.57 2.39 10.52
CA GLY A 172 -3.52 1.98 9.49
C GLY A 172 -3.97 0.53 9.64
N THR A 173 -3.04 -0.38 9.86
CA THR A 173 -3.36 -1.81 10.07
C THR A 173 -4.22 -2.00 11.31
N THR A 174 -3.86 -1.35 12.42
CA THR A 174 -4.62 -1.44 13.67
C THR A 174 -6.02 -0.85 13.52
N ALA A 175 -6.13 0.36 12.98
CA ALA A 175 -7.42 1.01 12.73
C ALA A 175 -8.33 0.13 11.86
N TYR A 176 -7.79 -0.42 10.77
CA TYR A 176 -8.54 -1.27 9.87
C TYR A 176 -8.94 -2.61 10.50
N ALA A 177 -8.05 -3.23 11.28
CA ALA A 177 -8.32 -4.49 11.94
C ALA A 177 -9.41 -4.37 13.03
N VAL A 178 -9.40 -3.27 13.80
CA VAL A 178 -10.33 -3.04 14.93
C VAL A 178 -11.68 -2.50 14.47
N ARG A 179 -11.78 -1.92 13.28
CA ARG A 179 -13.03 -1.39 12.74
C ARG A 179 -14.13 -2.46 12.76
N ARG A 180 -15.23 -2.19 13.46
CA ARG A 180 -16.43 -3.05 13.56
C ARG A 180 -17.41 -2.77 12.44
#